data_103a01f1d9ef40b9bff939b32bda9242
#
_entry.id   103a01f1d9ef40b9bff939b32bda9242
#
_cell.length_a   1.000
_cell.length_b   1.000
_cell.length_c   1.000
_cell.angle_alpha   90.00
_cell.angle_beta   90.00
_cell.angle_gamma   90.00
#
_symmetry.space_group_name_H-M   'P 1'
#
loop_
_entity.id
_entity.type
_entity.pdbx_description
1 polymer ?
#
loop_
_entity_poly.entity_id
_entity_poly.type
_entity_poly.pdbx_seq_one_letter_code
_entity_poly.pdbx_strand_id
1 'polypeptide(L)'
;RRAIKEHFDCQCVYCGEFHELHNLTIDHVRPKCKGGTDVTTNVVPSCRRCNQDKGSREWQDWMRSTFGITDREQTILSHIK
;
A
#
# COMPACT_ATOMS: atom_id res chain seq x y z
N ARG A 1 -12.15 7.48 -0.02
CA ARG A 1 -10.89 6.82 0.41
C ARG A 1 -11.03 6.07 1.70
N ARG A 2 -12.00 6.46 2.51
CA ARG A 2 -12.33 5.72 3.71
C ARG A 2 -12.71 4.27 3.38
N ALA A 3 -13.43 4.05 2.27
CA ALA A 3 -13.85 2.72 1.86
C ALA A 3 -12.65 1.78 1.60
N ILE A 4 -11.57 2.28 1.03
CA ILE A 4 -10.35 1.49 0.81
C ILE A 4 -9.72 1.10 2.14
N LYS A 5 -9.66 2.03 3.09
CA LYS A 5 -9.10 1.75 4.41
C LYS A 5 -9.90 0.69 5.15
N GLU A 6 -11.23 0.77 5.07
CA GLU A 6 -12.11 -0.19 5.70
C GLU A 6 -12.08 -1.56 5.01
N HIS A 7 -11.92 -1.56 3.69
CA HIS A 7 -11.78 -2.80 2.92
C HIS A 7 -10.57 -3.63 3.42
N PHE A 8 -9.52 -2.97 3.84
CA PHE A 8 -8.33 -3.62 4.38
C PHE A 8 -8.30 -3.65 5.91
N ASP A 9 -9.48 -3.46 6.55
CA ASP A 9 -9.64 -3.52 8.01
C ASP A 9 -8.71 -2.58 8.75
N CYS A 10 -8.47 -1.40 8.19
CA CYS A 10 -7.56 -0.38 8.77
C CYS A 10 -6.14 -0.90 8.96
N GLN A 11 -5.72 -1.80 8.11
CA GLN A 11 -4.40 -2.41 8.17
C GLN A 11 -3.51 -1.81 7.07
N CYS A 12 -2.27 -1.44 7.43
CA CYS A 12 -1.29 -1.05 6.44
C CYS A 12 -0.99 -2.27 5.57
N VAL A 13 -1.16 -2.13 4.26
CA VAL A 13 -1.00 -3.25 3.34
C VAL A 13 0.45 -3.71 3.24
N TYR A 14 1.41 -2.83 3.55
CA TYR A 14 2.82 -3.17 3.42
C TYR A 14 3.41 -3.83 4.66
N CYS A 15 3.26 -3.23 5.83
CA CYS A 15 3.84 -3.77 7.06
C CYS A 15 2.87 -4.66 7.85
N GLY A 16 1.58 -4.58 7.56
CA GLY A 16 0.58 -5.41 8.21
C GLY A 16 0.12 -4.90 9.57
N GLU A 17 0.59 -3.75 10.01
CA GLU A 17 0.16 -3.20 11.30
C GLU A 17 -1.20 -2.51 11.18
N PHE A 18 -2.01 -2.63 12.23
CA PHE A 18 -3.31 -1.97 12.29
C PHE A 18 -3.14 -0.54 12.79
N HIS A 19 -3.92 0.38 12.22
CA HIS A 19 -3.90 1.79 12.57
C HIS A 19 -5.32 2.34 12.60
N GLU A 20 -5.51 3.44 13.32
CA GLU A 20 -6.77 4.15 13.23
C GLU A 20 -6.90 4.80 11.85
N LEU A 21 -8.15 4.99 11.39
CA LEU A 21 -8.41 5.53 10.05
C LEU A 21 -7.63 6.80 9.75
N HIS A 22 -7.58 7.73 10.72
CA HIS A 22 -6.91 9.01 10.49
C HIS A 22 -5.38 8.91 10.46
N ASN A 23 -4.82 7.77 10.89
CA ASN A 23 -3.39 7.53 10.86
C ASN A 23 -2.94 6.78 9.60
N LEU A 24 -3.89 6.33 8.79
CA LEU A 24 -3.59 5.69 7.53
C LEU A 24 -3.62 6.70 6.40
N THR A 25 -2.72 6.52 5.44
CA THR A 25 -2.71 7.30 4.21
C THR A 25 -3.13 6.42 3.06
N ILE A 26 -3.37 7.03 1.91
CA ILE A 26 -3.64 6.30 0.67
C ILE A 26 -2.38 6.37 -0.18
N ASP A 27 -1.88 5.21 -0.56
CA ASP A 27 -0.69 5.10 -1.41
C ASP A 27 -1.08 4.55 -2.77
N HIS A 28 -0.44 5.05 -3.80
CA HIS A 28 -0.57 4.52 -5.15
C HIS A 28 0.48 3.42 -5.31
N VAL A 29 0.04 2.18 -5.52
CA VAL A 29 0.96 1.05 -5.69
C VAL A 29 1.90 1.36 -6.85
N ARG A 30 1.33 1.82 -7.97
CA ARG A 30 2.11 2.37 -9.07
C ARG A 30 2.07 3.89 -8.94
N PRO A 31 3.20 4.55 -8.67
CA PRO A 31 3.22 6.00 -8.44
C PRO A 31 2.69 6.79 -9.63
N LYS A 32 2.02 7.91 -9.36
CA LYS A 32 1.49 8.77 -10.42
C LYS A 32 2.61 9.26 -11.34
N CYS A 33 3.78 9.56 -10.79
CA CYS A 33 4.92 10.01 -11.60
C CYS A 33 5.43 8.94 -12.57
N LYS A 34 5.00 7.70 -12.39
CA LYS A 34 5.36 6.57 -13.25
C LYS A 34 4.14 6.02 -14.00
N GLY A 35 3.12 6.86 -14.19
CA GLY A 35 1.93 6.48 -14.94
C GLY A 35 0.82 5.85 -14.13
N GLY A 36 0.93 5.85 -12.80
CA GLY A 36 -0.12 5.32 -11.94
C GLY A 36 -1.36 6.21 -11.96
N THR A 37 -2.52 5.61 -11.65
CA THR A 37 -3.80 6.29 -11.67
C THR A 37 -4.48 6.21 -10.30
N ASP A 38 -5.58 6.94 -10.14
CA ASP A 38 -6.37 6.96 -8.91
C ASP A 38 -7.45 5.87 -8.85
N VAL A 39 -7.46 4.93 -9.81
CA VAL A 39 -8.46 3.86 -9.79
C VAL A 39 -8.30 2.99 -8.53
N THR A 40 -9.41 2.44 -8.06
CA THR A 40 -9.47 1.68 -6.82
C THR A 40 -8.43 0.57 -6.75
N THR A 41 -8.17 -0.10 -7.87
CA THR A 41 -7.20 -1.20 -7.91
C THR A 41 -5.75 -0.75 -7.83
N ASN A 42 -5.49 0.56 -7.87
CA ASN A 42 -4.12 1.08 -7.76
C ASN A 42 -3.86 1.79 -6.42
N VAL A 43 -4.85 1.90 -5.55
CA VAL A 43 -4.70 2.59 -4.28
C VAL A 43 -4.85 1.61 -3.12
N VAL A 44 -4.04 1.77 -2.10
CA VAL A 44 -4.02 0.90 -0.92
C VAL A 44 -3.81 1.74 0.32
N PRO A 45 -4.30 1.27 1.49
CA PRO A 45 -3.99 1.95 2.74
C PRO A 45 -2.55 1.66 3.14
N SER A 46 -1.87 2.68 3.62
CA SER A 46 -0.49 2.57 4.06
C SER A 46 -0.28 3.44 5.29
N CYS A 47 0.50 2.97 6.24
CA CYS A 47 0.91 3.85 7.33
C CYS A 47 1.89 4.89 6.78
N ARG A 48 1.98 6.03 7.45
CA ARG A 48 2.84 7.13 6.99
C ARG A 48 4.28 6.70 6.82
N ARG A 49 4.76 5.89 7.75
CA ARG A 49 6.13 5.38 7.72
C ARG A 49 6.42 4.59 6.45
N CYS A 50 5.56 3.64 6.11
CA CYS A 50 5.73 2.85 4.90
C CYS A 50 5.61 3.70 3.65
N ASN A 51 4.63 4.60 3.64
CA ASN A 51 4.41 5.48 2.50
C ASN A 51 5.63 6.35 2.23
N GLN A 52 6.19 6.97 3.27
CA GLN A 52 7.38 7.81 3.13
C GLN A 52 8.62 7.00 2.74
N ASP A 53 8.79 5.85 3.35
CA ASP A 53 9.96 5.01 3.06
C ASP A 53 9.93 4.46 1.64
N LYS A 54 8.76 4.04 1.19
CA LYS A 54 8.59 3.54 -0.17
C LYS A 54 8.79 4.66 -1.20
N GLY A 55 8.23 5.84 -0.96
CA GLY A 55 8.31 6.94 -1.91
C GLY A 55 7.79 6.53 -3.27
N SER A 56 8.59 6.77 -4.32
CA SER A 56 8.23 6.40 -5.70
C SER A 56 8.92 5.12 -6.17
N ARG A 57 9.45 4.34 -5.26
CA ARG A 57 10.11 3.07 -5.59
C ARG A 57 9.09 2.05 -6.08
N GLU A 58 9.55 1.09 -6.87
CA GLU A 58 8.71 -0.03 -7.27
C GLU A 58 8.34 -0.83 -6.02
N TRP A 59 7.04 -1.10 -5.83
CA TRP A 59 6.53 -1.61 -4.56
C TRP A 59 7.07 -3.00 -4.19
N GLN A 60 7.20 -3.90 -5.17
CA GLN A 60 7.70 -5.25 -4.88
C GLN A 60 9.15 -5.24 -4.48
N ASP A 61 9.97 -4.48 -5.20
CA ASP A 61 11.40 -4.37 -4.88
C ASP A 61 11.59 -3.75 -3.50
N TRP A 62 10.83 -2.69 -3.21
CA TRP A 62 10.91 -2.04 -1.91
C TRP A 62 10.46 -2.98 -0.78
N MET A 63 9.35 -3.68 -0.96
CA MET A 63 8.85 -4.61 0.05
C MET A 63 9.81 -5.75 0.32
N ARG A 64 10.35 -6.35 -0.73
CA ARG A 64 11.29 -7.46 -0.59
C ARG A 64 12.57 -7.02 0.07
N SER A 65 13.02 -5.81 -0.22
CA SER A 65 14.20 -5.22 0.38
C SER A 65 13.98 -4.89 1.86
N THR A 66 12.77 -4.49 2.22
CA THR A 66 12.45 -4.02 3.57
C THR A 66 11.97 -5.15 4.50
N PHE A 67 11.10 -6.03 4.00
CA PHE A 67 10.44 -7.06 4.80
C PHE A 67 10.76 -8.49 4.37
N GLY A 68 11.38 -8.67 3.21
CA GLY A 68 11.53 -9.98 2.59
C GLY A 68 10.26 -10.38 1.86
N ILE A 69 10.15 -11.66 1.51
CA ILE A 69 8.98 -12.20 0.82
C ILE A 69 7.90 -12.49 1.86
N THR A 70 6.73 -11.88 1.71
CA THR A 70 5.62 -12.01 2.67
C THR A 70 4.31 -12.30 1.96
N ASP A 71 3.32 -12.77 2.73
CA ASP A 71 1.97 -13.00 2.22
C ASP A 71 1.27 -11.72 1.81
N ARG A 72 1.68 -10.60 2.39
CA ARG A 72 1.11 -9.28 2.06
C ARG A 72 1.36 -8.90 0.60
N GLU A 73 2.46 -9.36 0.03
CA GLU A 73 2.75 -9.15 -1.39
C GLU A 73 1.65 -9.78 -2.25
N GLN A 74 1.20 -10.98 -1.91
CA GLN A 74 0.12 -11.66 -2.63
C GLN A 74 -1.20 -10.91 -2.48
N THR A 75 -1.47 -10.37 -1.32
CA THR A 75 -2.67 -9.55 -1.07
C THR A 75 -2.70 -8.35 -2.02
N ILE A 76 -1.57 -7.67 -2.18
CA ILE A 76 -1.47 -6.53 -3.08
C ILE A 76 -1.64 -6.97 -4.53
N LEU A 77 -0.98 -8.05 -4.93
CA LEU A 77 -1.09 -8.57 -6.29
C LEU A 77 -2.54 -8.90 -6.65
N SER A 78 -3.28 -9.50 -5.72
CA SER A 78 -4.70 -9.80 -5.93
C SER A 78 -5.55 -8.54 -6.06
N HIS A 79 -5.18 -7.49 -5.33
CA HIS A 79 -5.92 -6.24 -5.34
C HIS A 79 -5.72 -5.44 -6.64
N ILE A 80 -4.51 -5.42 -7.17
CA ILE A 80 -4.16 -4.59 -8.33
C ILE A 80 -4.44 -5.25 -9.68
N LYS A 81 -4.90 -6.46 -9.69
CA LYS A 81 -5.24 -7.19 -10.93
C LYS A 81 -6.38 -6.56 -11.69
#